data_829fd05cb3b8486fb5e3111c41fc86d5
#
_entry.id   829fd05cb3b8486fb5e3111c41fc86d5
#
_cell.length_a   1.000
_cell.length_b   1.000
_cell.length_c   1.000
_cell.angle_alpha   90.00
_cell.angle_beta   90.00
_cell.angle_gamma   90.00
#
_symmetry.space_group_name_H-M   'P 1'
#
loop_
_entity.id
_entity.type
_entity.pdbx_description
1 polymer ?
#
loop_
_entity_poly.entity_id
_entity_poly.type
_entity_poly.pdbx_seq_one_letter_code
_entity_poly.pdbx_strand_id
1 'polypeptide(L)'
;MQRGTRMINRSFIREKVVHCGKNFLSPEIYPYSGQQQQAVGRKRGKKVNVSAPKQKNLNDRRAKRYFIQLANSNFGVGDLVVHLTYAPEFLPESEEEAAKIVAKYLRRVAYLRKKLGLPPLKY
;
A
#
# COMPACT_ATOMS: atom_id res chain seq x y z
N MET A 1 6.24 -14.87 47.12
CA MET A 1 7.47 -14.56 46.35
C MET A 1 7.17 -14.75 44.87
N GLN A 2 6.83 -13.69 44.14
CA GLN A 2 6.60 -13.76 42.72
C GLN A 2 7.97 -13.67 42.02
N ARG A 3 8.36 -14.73 41.32
CA ARG A 3 9.53 -14.73 40.45
C ARG A 3 9.21 -13.84 39.24
N GLY A 4 9.74 -12.61 39.26
CA GLY A 4 9.71 -11.73 38.08
C GLY A 4 10.38 -12.41 36.91
N THR A 5 9.62 -12.75 35.90
CA THR A 5 10.16 -13.29 34.63
C THR A 5 11.01 -12.22 34.00
N ARG A 6 12.33 -12.37 34.09
CA ARG A 6 13.31 -11.49 33.44
C ARG A 6 13.05 -11.56 31.94
N MET A 7 12.41 -10.55 31.38
CA MET A 7 12.20 -10.47 29.94
C MET A 7 13.55 -10.33 29.26
N ILE A 8 14.00 -11.40 28.63
CA ILE A 8 15.21 -11.43 27.84
C ILE A 8 14.92 -10.62 26.59
N ASN A 9 15.51 -9.43 26.50
CA ASN A 9 15.38 -8.52 25.37
C ASN A 9 16.23 -9.07 24.20
N ARG A 10 15.83 -10.21 23.62
CA ARG A 10 16.49 -10.80 22.47
C ARG A 10 15.98 -10.11 21.21
N SER A 11 16.90 -9.48 20.51
CA SER A 11 16.70 -9.04 19.13
C SER A 11 17.26 -10.09 18.18
N PHE A 12 16.59 -10.31 17.08
CA PHE A 12 17.02 -11.20 16.01
C PHE A 12 16.78 -10.55 14.66
N ILE A 13 17.47 -11.02 13.63
CA ILE A 13 17.24 -10.57 12.26
C ILE A 13 16.11 -11.41 11.67
N ARG A 14 15.13 -10.75 11.10
CA ARG A 14 14.02 -11.39 10.40
C ARG A 14 14.11 -11.09 8.92
N GLU A 15 13.96 -12.14 8.15
CA GLU A 15 13.77 -12.07 6.71
C GLU A 15 12.28 -12.25 6.40
N LYS A 16 11.79 -11.44 5.47
CA LYS A 16 10.45 -11.55 4.92
C LYS A 16 10.57 -11.41 3.41
N VAL A 17 10.14 -12.42 2.67
CA VAL A 17 10.08 -12.37 1.21
C VAL A 17 8.62 -12.24 0.78
N VAL A 18 8.33 -11.22 -0.03
CA VAL A 18 7.01 -11.04 -0.64
C VAL A 18 7.12 -11.38 -2.11
N HIS A 19 6.37 -12.37 -2.55
CA HIS A 19 6.25 -12.74 -3.94
C HIS A 19 5.20 -11.85 -4.61
N CYS A 20 5.60 -11.08 -5.60
CA CYS A 20 4.76 -10.13 -6.32
C CYS A 20 4.62 -10.59 -7.77
N GLY A 21 3.54 -11.31 -8.07
CA GLY A 21 3.36 -11.93 -9.37
C GLY A 21 4.37 -13.05 -9.62
N LYS A 22 4.68 -13.28 -10.89
CA LYS A 22 5.58 -14.38 -11.31
C LYS A 22 7.06 -13.99 -11.30
N ASN A 23 7.38 -12.72 -11.51
CA ASN A 23 8.73 -12.27 -11.89
C ASN A 23 9.37 -11.31 -10.88
N PHE A 24 8.69 -10.91 -9.81
CA PHE A 24 9.23 -9.95 -8.86
C PHE A 24 9.18 -10.47 -7.43
N LEU A 25 10.35 -10.43 -6.78
CA LEU A 25 10.52 -10.75 -5.36
C LEU A 25 10.91 -9.46 -4.62
N SER A 26 10.26 -9.22 -3.48
CA SER A 26 10.59 -8.09 -2.60
C SER A 26 11.09 -8.62 -1.26
N PRO A 27 12.41 -8.88 -1.11
CA PRO A 27 12.99 -9.29 0.16
C PRO A 27 13.12 -8.10 1.11
N GLU A 28 12.86 -8.35 2.38
CA GLU A 28 13.02 -7.40 3.48
C GLU A 28 13.80 -8.06 4.60
N ILE A 29 14.92 -7.45 5.00
CA ILE A 29 15.72 -7.89 6.14
C ILE A 29 15.68 -6.78 7.18
N TYR A 30 15.27 -7.10 8.40
CA TYR A 30 15.14 -6.10 9.45
C TYR A 30 15.33 -6.70 10.85
N PRO A 31 15.83 -5.90 11.80
CA PRO A 31 15.88 -6.32 13.20
C PRO A 31 14.48 -6.43 13.78
N TYR A 32 14.26 -7.48 14.56
CA TYR A 32 12.99 -7.78 15.19
C TYR A 32 13.20 -8.14 16.65
N SER A 33 12.42 -7.58 17.55
CA SER A 33 12.53 -7.85 18.97
C SER A 33 11.46 -8.79 19.48
N GLY A 34 11.73 -9.52 20.56
CA GLY A 34 10.76 -10.36 21.22
C GLY A 34 9.50 -9.60 21.66
N GLN A 35 9.62 -8.33 22.04
CA GLN A 35 8.50 -7.46 22.37
C GLN A 35 7.60 -7.19 21.15
N GLN A 36 8.19 -6.95 19.98
CA GLN A 36 7.44 -6.78 18.73
C GLN A 36 6.69 -8.06 18.36
N GLN A 37 7.30 -9.22 18.59
CA GLN A 37 6.66 -10.51 18.35
C GLN A 37 5.44 -10.73 19.27
N GLN A 38 5.53 -10.37 20.54
CA GLN A 38 4.42 -10.46 21.48
C GLN A 38 3.28 -9.47 21.17
N ALA A 39 3.59 -8.37 20.49
CA ALA A 39 2.61 -7.37 20.08
C ALA A 39 1.81 -7.74 18.82
N VAL A 40 2.21 -8.81 18.10
CA VAL A 40 1.52 -9.29 16.90
C VAL A 40 0.10 -9.75 17.27
N GLY A 41 -0.89 -9.30 16.51
CA GLY A 41 -2.30 -9.63 16.72
C GLY A 41 -3.03 -8.74 17.73
N ARG A 42 -2.34 -7.84 18.45
CA ARG A 42 -3.02 -6.88 19.33
C ARG A 42 -3.76 -5.83 18.50
N LYS A 43 -4.99 -5.51 18.90
CA LYS A 43 -5.76 -4.42 18.28
C LYS A 43 -5.02 -3.09 18.48
N ARG A 44 -4.82 -2.34 17.42
CA ARG A 44 -4.28 -0.98 17.51
C ARG A 44 -5.36 -0.05 18.06
N GLY A 45 -5.01 0.80 19.02
CA GLY A 45 -5.87 1.90 19.45
C GLY A 45 -6.13 2.89 18.29
N LYS A 46 -7.21 3.66 18.41
CA LYS A 46 -7.47 4.78 17.49
C LYS A 46 -6.31 5.78 17.55
N LYS A 47 -5.84 6.22 16.38
CA LYS A 47 -4.82 7.24 16.30
C LYS A 47 -5.44 8.59 16.69
N VAL A 48 -4.97 9.18 17.77
CA VAL A 48 -5.45 10.46 18.29
C VAL A 48 -4.58 11.61 17.77
N ASN A 49 -3.28 11.40 17.64
CA ASN A 49 -2.32 12.45 17.28
C ASN A 49 -1.80 12.31 15.85
N VAL A 50 -1.43 13.44 15.25
CA VAL A 50 -0.73 13.48 13.96
C VAL A 50 0.63 12.79 14.10
N SER A 51 1.05 12.05 13.06
CA SER A 51 2.35 11.38 13.07
C SER A 51 3.49 12.38 13.11
N ALA A 52 4.49 12.14 13.96
CA ALA A 52 5.73 12.91 13.94
C ALA A 52 6.41 12.82 12.55
N PRO A 53 7.22 13.83 12.14
CA PRO A 53 7.87 13.84 10.82
C PRO A 53 8.66 12.57 10.50
N LYS A 54 9.41 12.04 11.46
CA LYS A 54 10.15 10.78 11.33
C LYS A 54 9.22 9.59 11.01
N GLN A 55 8.07 9.52 11.69
CA GLN A 55 7.09 8.48 11.46
C GLN A 55 6.38 8.66 10.10
N LYS A 56 6.15 9.91 9.68
CA LYS A 56 5.60 10.21 8.36
C LYS A 56 6.52 9.68 7.26
N ASN A 57 7.82 9.99 7.32
CA ASN A 57 8.82 9.50 6.36
C ASN A 57 8.87 7.96 6.28
N LEU A 58 8.76 7.27 7.42
CA LEU A 58 8.69 5.82 7.44
C LEU A 58 7.41 5.28 6.77
N ASN A 59 6.28 5.95 7.01
CA ASN A 59 5.01 5.57 6.39
C ASN A 59 5.05 5.79 4.87
N ASP A 60 5.64 6.89 4.41
CA ASP A 60 5.78 7.19 2.99
C ASP A 60 6.68 6.16 2.27
N ARG A 61 7.79 5.76 2.90
CA ARG A 61 8.65 4.68 2.39
C ARG A 61 7.90 3.35 2.30
N ARG A 62 7.09 3.02 3.31
CA ARG A 62 6.26 1.80 3.32
C ARG A 62 5.18 1.85 2.25
N ALA A 63 4.52 3.00 2.08
CA ALA A 63 3.51 3.20 1.05
C ALA A 63 4.10 3.04 -0.36
N LYS A 64 5.27 3.64 -0.64
CA LYS A 64 5.98 3.46 -1.91
C LYS A 64 6.32 2.00 -2.18
N ARG A 65 6.87 1.30 -1.18
CA ARG A 65 7.20 -0.13 -1.32
C ARG A 65 5.96 -0.97 -1.59
N TYR A 66 4.89 -0.74 -0.85
CA TYR A 66 3.63 -1.44 -1.04
C TYR A 66 3.04 -1.19 -2.44
N PHE A 67 3.11 0.06 -2.92
CA PHE A 67 2.70 0.38 -4.28
C PHE A 67 3.50 -0.39 -5.33
N ILE A 68 4.83 -0.47 -5.19
CA ILE A 68 5.69 -1.26 -6.08
C ILE A 68 5.29 -2.75 -6.06
N GLN A 69 5.04 -3.31 -4.89
CA GLN A 69 4.58 -4.69 -4.75
C GLN A 69 3.24 -4.92 -5.44
N LEU A 70 2.27 -4.02 -5.26
CA LEU A 70 0.97 -4.09 -5.93
C LEU A 70 1.10 -3.97 -7.46
N ALA A 71 1.89 -3.01 -7.93
CA ALA A 71 2.11 -2.82 -9.36
C ALA A 71 2.67 -4.10 -10.00
N ASN A 72 3.74 -4.66 -9.42
CA ASN A 72 4.36 -5.89 -9.95
C ASN A 72 3.48 -7.14 -9.80
N SER A 73 2.53 -7.14 -8.85
CA SER A 73 1.58 -8.25 -8.69
C SER A 73 0.46 -8.23 -9.71
N ASN A 74 0.06 -7.05 -10.17
CA ASN A 74 -1.14 -6.87 -11.00
C ASN A 74 -0.85 -6.54 -12.46
N PHE A 75 0.33 -6.00 -12.76
CA PHE A 75 0.71 -5.56 -14.08
C PHE A 75 1.95 -6.28 -14.58
N GLY A 76 2.07 -6.45 -15.89
CA GLY A 76 3.17 -7.15 -16.54
C GLY A 76 3.52 -6.55 -17.90
N VAL A 77 4.31 -7.29 -18.67
CA VAL A 77 4.71 -6.88 -20.02
C VAL A 77 3.46 -6.80 -20.91
N GLY A 78 3.29 -5.67 -21.59
CA GLY A 78 2.12 -5.39 -22.45
C GLY A 78 1.01 -4.59 -21.78
N ASP A 79 1.05 -4.39 -20.47
CA ASP A 79 0.12 -3.50 -19.79
C ASP A 79 0.48 -2.02 -20.03
N LEU A 80 -0.53 -1.17 -20.10
CA LEU A 80 -0.37 0.25 -20.39
C LEU A 80 -0.38 1.08 -19.11
N VAL A 81 0.54 2.01 -19.00
CA VAL A 81 0.52 3.09 -18.01
C VAL A 81 -0.07 4.32 -18.68
N VAL A 82 -1.22 4.78 -18.17
CA VAL A 82 -1.91 5.94 -18.73
C VAL A 82 -1.86 7.10 -17.74
N HIS A 83 -1.31 8.22 -18.15
CA HIS A 83 -1.34 9.48 -17.43
C HIS A 83 -2.48 10.34 -17.96
N LEU A 84 -3.45 10.62 -17.10
CA LEU A 84 -4.57 11.50 -17.43
C LEU A 84 -4.34 12.86 -16.77
N THR A 85 -4.42 13.93 -17.55
CA THR A 85 -4.34 15.31 -17.09
C THR A 85 -5.63 16.04 -17.39
N TYR A 86 -5.99 17.00 -16.57
CA TYR A 86 -7.11 17.89 -16.86
C TYR A 86 -6.67 18.99 -17.80
N ALA A 87 -7.51 19.35 -18.78
CA ALA A 87 -7.34 20.59 -19.49
C ALA A 87 -7.62 21.78 -18.53
N PRO A 88 -6.94 22.93 -18.70
CA PRO A 88 -7.05 24.05 -17.77
C PRO A 88 -8.49 24.48 -17.47
N GLU A 89 -9.36 24.44 -18.47
CA GLU A 89 -10.79 24.79 -18.36
C GLU A 89 -11.64 23.79 -17.55
N PHE A 90 -11.11 22.55 -17.33
CA PHE A 90 -11.78 21.49 -16.58
C PHE A 90 -11.06 21.11 -15.31
N LEU A 91 -10.14 21.96 -14.86
CA LEU A 91 -9.41 21.73 -13.63
C LEU A 91 -10.38 21.76 -12.43
N PRO A 92 -10.47 20.68 -11.63
CA PRO A 92 -11.35 20.66 -10.47
C PRO A 92 -10.87 21.62 -9.38
N GLU A 93 -11.81 22.24 -8.66
CA GLU A 93 -11.51 23.19 -7.58
C GLU A 93 -10.94 22.53 -6.32
N SER A 94 -11.19 21.21 -6.14
CA SER A 94 -10.75 20.47 -4.97
C SER A 94 -10.32 19.04 -5.30
N GLU A 95 -9.49 18.45 -4.42
CA GLU A 95 -9.09 17.04 -4.52
C GLU A 95 -10.29 16.08 -4.44
N GLU A 96 -11.29 16.44 -3.64
CA GLU A 96 -12.51 15.62 -3.49
C GLU A 96 -13.35 15.62 -4.76
N GLU A 97 -13.42 16.74 -5.45
CA GLU A 97 -14.09 16.84 -6.75
C GLU A 97 -13.32 16.06 -7.80
N ALA A 98 -11.99 16.21 -7.86
CA ALA A 98 -11.13 15.42 -8.73
C ALA A 98 -11.36 13.92 -8.54
N ALA A 99 -11.40 13.44 -7.31
CA ALA A 99 -11.65 12.04 -7.00
C ALA A 99 -13.02 11.55 -7.52
N LYS A 100 -14.08 12.36 -7.39
CA LYS A 100 -15.41 12.05 -7.92
C LYS A 100 -15.43 11.96 -9.45
N ILE A 101 -14.74 12.90 -10.13
CA ILE A 101 -14.62 12.91 -11.59
C ILE A 101 -13.89 11.66 -12.07
N VAL A 102 -12.75 11.32 -11.46
CA VAL A 102 -11.99 10.11 -11.81
C VAL A 102 -12.82 8.85 -11.59
N ALA A 103 -13.51 8.74 -10.45
CA ALA A 103 -14.38 7.58 -10.18
C ALA A 103 -15.51 7.44 -11.22
N LYS A 104 -16.11 8.56 -11.64
CA LYS A 104 -17.13 8.59 -12.68
C LYS A 104 -16.57 8.16 -14.05
N TYR A 105 -15.38 8.62 -14.39
CA TYR A 105 -14.68 8.22 -15.61
C TYR A 105 -14.41 6.72 -15.62
N LEU A 106 -13.81 6.17 -14.56
CA LEU A 106 -13.50 4.75 -14.47
C LEU A 106 -14.76 3.86 -14.57
N ARG A 107 -15.87 4.28 -13.95
CA ARG A 107 -17.16 3.57 -14.10
C ARG A 107 -17.65 3.54 -15.56
N ARG A 108 -17.50 4.65 -16.29
CA ARG A 108 -17.86 4.71 -17.72
C ARG A 108 -16.97 3.78 -18.55
N VAL A 109 -15.66 3.78 -18.31
CA VAL A 109 -14.73 2.88 -18.99
C VAL A 109 -15.08 1.42 -18.69
N ALA A 110 -15.33 1.07 -17.43
CA ALA A 110 -15.73 -0.28 -17.03
C ALA A 110 -17.03 -0.72 -17.71
N TYR A 111 -18.03 0.17 -17.80
CA TYR A 111 -19.28 -0.09 -18.50
C TYR A 111 -19.07 -0.35 -20.01
N LEU A 112 -18.28 0.49 -20.68
CA LEU A 112 -17.98 0.33 -22.11
C LEU A 112 -17.22 -0.97 -22.37
N ARG A 113 -16.23 -1.31 -21.56
CA ARG A 113 -15.49 -2.57 -21.66
C ARG A 113 -16.42 -3.78 -21.53
N LYS A 114 -17.35 -3.74 -20.56
CA LYS A 114 -18.37 -4.79 -20.39
C LYS A 114 -19.26 -4.92 -21.64
N LYS A 115 -19.70 -3.80 -22.20
CA LYS A 115 -20.52 -3.77 -23.42
C LYS A 115 -19.79 -4.35 -24.64
N LEU A 116 -18.46 -4.16 -24.70
CA LEU A 116 -17.61 -4.67 -25.79
C LEU A 116 -17.11 -6.10 -25.54
N GLY A 117 -17.51 -6.77 -24.44
CA GLY A 117 -17.04 -8.11 -24.11
C GLY A 117 -15.57 -8.18 -23.70
N LEU A 118 -14.95 -7.04 -23.36
CA LEU A 118 -13.55 -6.97 -22.93
C LEU A 118 -13.38 -7.35 -21.45
N PRO A 119 -12.21 -7.87 -21.05
CA PRO A 119 -11.95 -8.21 -19.66
C PRO A 119 -12.06 -6.97 -18.75
N PRO A 120 -12.38 -7.15 -17.45
CA PRO A 120 -12.52 -6.03 -16.51
C PRO A 120 -11.25 -5.17 -16.43
N LEU A 121 -11.45 -3.86 -16.21
CA LEU A 121 -10.36 -2.93 -16.00
C LEU A 121 -9.69 -3.23 -14.64
N LYS A 122 -8.35 -3.32 -14.64
CA LYS A 122 -7.53 -3.31 -13.43
C LYS A 122 -6.93 -1.91 -13.27
N TYR A 123 -7.08 -1.31 -12.08
CA TYR A 123 -6.57 0.03 -11.75
C TYR A 123 -6.29 0.15 -10.25
#